data_2f50b7f7ca320491711f59d7501258c8
#
_entry.id   2f50b7f7ca320491711f59d7501258c8
#
_cell.length_a   1.000
_cell.length_b   1.000
_cell.length_c   1.000
_cell.angle_alpha   90.00
_cell.angle_beta   90.00
_cell.angle_gamma   90.00
#
_symmetry.space_group_name_H-M   'P 1'
#
loop_
_entity.id
_entity.type
_entity.pdbx_description
1 polymer ?
#
loop_
_entity_poly.entity_id
_entity_poly.type
_entity_poly.pdbx_seq_one_letter_code
_entity_poly.pdbx_strand_id
1 'polypeptide(L)'
;TSEGNYKMSEVITKQKILIADDSEMNRELLVAILEEEYDIIQANDGVQAVDCLQRHAEEISLLLLDIVMPHMDGFEVLSYMNKEHWIDSIPVVIISSENSPIYIKRGYDLGATDFIEKPFDANMVLRRSANAILLGAKQRRMTSIVSNQIYEREKSSKLMINILSHIVEFRNGESGLHVLHIQTITEMLLRQLVQKENNRYALSKEQIRMITTASALHDIGKISIPDEILNKPGRLTAEEFAVIKGHSMAGANMLSELPLDQKEEPLVKTAYEICRWHHERYDGGGYPDGLKGEEIPVS
;
A
#
# COMPACT_ATOMS: atom_id res chain seq x y z
N THR A 1 1.99 2.93 -53.70
CA THR A 1 2.03 3.33 -52.28
C THR A 1 1.25 2.30 -51.48
N SER A 2 1.96 1.32 -50.94
CA SER A 2 1.45 0.18 -50.22
C SER A 2 1.44 0.50 -48.74
N GLU A 3 0.26 0.61 -48.16
CA GLU A 3 0.06 0.62 -46.70
C GLU A 3 0.27 -0.79 -46.18
N GLY A 4 1.37 -0.99 -45.49
CA GLY A 4 1.66 -2.22 -44.76
C GLY A 4 0.85 -2.31 -43.52
N ASN A 5 -0.21 -3.12 -43.54
CA ASN A 5 -1.00 -3.53 -42.35
C ASN A 5 -0.16 -4.49 -41.50
N TYR A 6 0.59 -3.95 -40.51
CA TYR A 6 1.16 -4.76 -39.44
C TYR A 6 0.02 -5.13 -38.46
N LYS A 7 -0.64 -6.26 -38.71
CA LYS A 7 -1.34 -6.98 -37.67
C LYS A 7 -0.29 -7.52 -36.72
N MET A 8 -0.07 -6.84 -35.59
CA MET A 8 0.48 -7.48 -34.40
C MET A 8 -0.55 -8.53 -33.97
N SER A 9 -0.25 -9.79 -34.25
CA SER A 9 -0.92 -10.91 -33.59
C SER A 9 -0.59 -10.82 -32.11
N GLU A 10 -1.52 -10.35 -31.28
CA GLU A 10 -1.46 -10.58 -29.86
C GLU A 10 -1.37 -12.10 -29.67
N VAL A 11 -0.25 -12.58 -29.20
CA VAL A 11 -0.10 -13.94 -28.72
C VAL A 11 -0.98 -13.98 -27.46
N ILE A 12 -2.22 -14.45 -27.60
CA ILE A 12 -3.11 -14.72 -26.48
C ILE A 12 -2.46 -15.85 -25.69
N THR A 13 -1.68 -15.52 -24.66
CA THR A 13 -1.14 -16.52 -23.74
C THR A 13 -2.32 -17.13 -22.99
N LYS A 14 -2.46 -18.46 -23.13
CA LYS A 14 -3.48 -19.23 -22.38
C LYS A 14 -3.24 -19.03 -20.89
N GLN A 15 -4.33 -18.96 -20.12
CA GLN A 15 -4.25 -18.92 -18.66
C GLN A 15 -3.80 -20.29 -18.11
N LYS A 16 -3.00 -20.29 -17.03
CA LYS A 16 -2.46 -21.51 -16.46
C LYS A 16 -3.32 -22.01 -15.31
N ILE A 17 -3.62 -23.32 -15.34
CA ILE A 17 -4.33 -24.02 -14.26
C ILE A 17 -3.37 -25.03 -13.65
N LEU A 18 -3.22 -25.00 -12.32
CA LEU A 18 -2.56 -26.04 -11.58
C LEU A 18 -3.60 -27.08 -11.14
N ILE A 19 -3.37 -28.34 -11.46
CA ILE A 19 -4.19 -29.50 -11.04
C ILE A 19 -3.37 -30.31 -10.04
N ALA A 20 -3.89 -30.45 -8.82
CA ALA A 20 -3.31 -31.25 -7.76
C ALA A 20 -4.28 -32.38 -7.36
N ASP A 21 -3.94 -33.61 -7.69
CA ASP A 21 -4.73 -34.82 -7.42
C ASP A 21 -3.77 -36.02 -7.42
N ASP A 22 -3.87 -36.95 -6.50
CA ASP A 22 -2.97 -38.11 -6.40
C ASP A 22 -3.25 -39.18 -7.47
N SER A 23 -4.48 -39.22 -7.99
CA SER A 23 -4.91 -40.14 -9.04
C SER A 23 -4.48 -39.64 -10.43
N GLU A 24 -3.57 -40.35 -11.10
CA GLU A 24 -3.16 -40.08 -12.47
C GLU A 24 -4.36 -40.02 -13.43
N MET A 25 -5.30 -40.96 -13.29
CA MET A 25 -6.52 -41.00 -14.12
C MET A 25 -7.37 -39.74 -13.97
N ASN A 26 -7.50 -39.21 -12.75
CA ASN A 26 -8.23 -37.95 -12.53
C ASN A 26 -7.50 -36.75 -13.16
N ARG A 27 -6.17 -36.70 -13.01
CA ARG A 27 -5.37 -35.62 -13.61
C ARG A 27 -5.48 -35.65 -15.14
N GLU A 28 -5.32 -36.82 -15.76
CA GLU A 28 -5.45 -36.98 -17.22
C GLU A 28 -6.84 -36.58 -17.71
N LEU A 29 -7.90 -36.97 -16.99
CA LEU A 29 -9.26 -36.59 -17.33
C LEU A 29 -9.46 -35.07 -17.23
N LEU A 30 -8.97 -34.42 -16.18
CA LEU A 30 -9.05 -32.96 -16.03
C LEU A 30 -8.23 -32.24 -17.10
N VAL A 31 -7.04 -32.77 -17.44
CA VAL A 31 -6.23 -32.24 -18.55
C VAL A 31 -7.02 -32.31 -19.85
N ALA A 32 -7.55 -33.46 -20.20
CA ALA A 32 -8.34 -33.64 -21.46
C ALA A 32 -9.56 -32.71 -21.55
N ILE A 33 -10.15 -32.34 -20.41
CA ILE A 33 -11.27 -31.39 -20.34
C ILE A 33 -10.79 -29.93 -20.56
N LEU A 34 -9.60 -29.56 -20.09
CA LEU A 34 -9.18 -28.16 -19.93
C LEU A 34 -8.09 -27.72 -20.91
N GLU A 35 -7.28 -28.62 -21.48
CA GLU A 35 -6.09 -28.32 -22.30
C GLU A 35 -6.39 -27.54 -23.59
N GLU A 36 -7.63 -27.63 -24.10
CA GLU A 36 -8.03 -26.88 -25.28
C GLU A 36 -8.01 -25.35 -25.02
N GLU A 37 -8.43 -24.94 -23.81
CA GLU A 37 -8.56 -23.53 -23.44
C GLU A 37 -7.44 -23.00 -22.54
N TYR A 38 -6.75 -23.88 -21.77
CA TYR A 38 -5.81 -23.53 -20.71
C TYR A 38 -4.48 -24.27 -20.84
N ASP A 39 -3.41 -23.65 -20.32
CA ASP A 39 -2.13 -24.32 -20.07
C ASP A 39 -2.18 -25.02 -18.72
N ILE A 40 -1.84 -26.32 -18.68
CA ILE A 40 -2.00 -27.14 -17.48
C ILE A 40 -0.65 -27.46 -16.84
N ILE A 41 -0.57 -27.25 -15.53
CA ILE A 41 0.51 -27.75 -14.67
C ILE A 41 -0.07 -28.85 -13.80
N GLN A 42 0.62 -29.96 -13.64
CA GLN A 42 0.16 -31.07 -12.82
C GLN A 42 1.04 -31.26 -11.58
N ALA A 43 0.40 -31.59 -10.46
CA ALA A 43 1.02 -32.04 -9.22
C ALA A 43 0.33 -33.33 -8.76
N ASN A 44 1.09 -34.31 -8.29
CA ASN A 44 0.58 -35.61 -7.85
C ASN A 44 0.35 -35.68 -6.33
N ASP A 45 0.71 -34.63 -5.60
CA ASP A 45 0.46 -34.47 -4.17
C ASP A 45 0.51 -32.99 -3.75
N GLY A 46 0.19 -32.69 -2.49
CA GLY A 46 0.20 -31.34 -1.98
C GLY A 46 1.59 -30.71 -1.89
N VAL A 47 2.64 -31.51 -1.71
CA VAL A 47 4.02 -31.00 -1.66
C VAL A 47 4.44 -30.47 -3.02
N GLN A 48 4.16 -31.20 -4.09
CA GLN A 48 4.40 -30.73 -5.45
C GLN A 48 3.53 -29.54 -5.82
N ALA A 49 2.28 -29.51 -5.36
CA ALA A 49 1.41 -28.36 -5.57
C ALA A 49 1.99 -27.08 -4.96
N VAL A 50 2.49 -27.16 -3.73
CA VAL A 50 3.15 -26.03 -3.05
C VAL A 50 4.46 -25.64 -3.77
N ASP A 51 5.28 -26.60 -4.22
CA ASP A 51 6.49 -26.30 -5.00
C ASP A 51 6.17 -25.58 -6.32
N CYS A 52 5.12 -26.02 -7.03
CA CYS A 52 4.63 -25.34 -8.22
C CYS A 52 4.14 -23.90 -7.93
N LEU A 53 3.40 -23.71 -6.84
CA LEU A 53 2.95 -22.39 -6.41
C LEU A 53 4.13 -21.48 -6.06
N GLN A 54 5.17 -21.97 -5.37
CA GLN A 54 6.36 -21.18 -5.05
C GLN A 54 7.10 -20.68 -6.29
N ARG A 55 7.11 -21.48 -7.36
CA ARG A 55 7.81 -21.12 -8.61
C ARG A 55 6.97 -20.29 -9.57
N HIS A 56 5.66 -20.46 -9.57
CA HIS A 56 4.77 -19.97 -10.63
C HIS A 56 3.50 -19.26 -10.13
N ALA A 57 3.42 -18.82 -8.85
CA ALA A 57 2.20 -18.21 -8.29
C ALA A 57 1.64 -17.06 -9.13
N GLU A 58 2.53 -16.23 -9.71
CA GLU A 58 2.12 -15.07 -10.53
C GLU A 58 1.49 -15.48 -11.87
N GLU A 59 1.77 -16.69 -12.36
CA GLU A 59 1.30 -17.18 -13.65
C GLU A 59 0.04 -18.05 -13.51
N ILE A 60 -0.19 -18.65 -12.32
CA ILE A 60 -1.33 -19.55 -12.07
C ILE A 60 -2.60 -18.73 -11.88
N SER A 61 -3.61 -19.04 -12.72
CA SER A 61 -4.91 -18.39 -12.70
C SER A 61 -5.97 -19.15 -11.88
N LEU A 62 -5.76 -20.44 -11.64
CA LEU A 62 -6.65 -21.32 -10.86
C LEU A 62 -5.87 -22.51 -10.33
N LEU A 63 -6.21 -22.94 -9.12
CA LEU A 63 -5.82 -24.25 -8.56
C LEU A 63 -7.06 -25.15 -8.50
N LEU A 64 -7.01 -26.32 -9.14
CA LEU A 64 -7.92 -27.43 -8.93
C LEU A 64 -7.27 -28.39 -7.94
N LEU A 65 -7.89 -28.61 -6.79
CA LEU A 65 -7.24 -29.22 -5.64
C LEU A 65 -8.06 -30.39 -5.09
N ASP A 66 -7.49 -31.58 -5.11
CA ASP A 66 -8.06 -32.68 -4.31
C ASP A 66 -7.73 -32.50 -2.83
N ILE A 67 -8.64 -32.93 -1.97
CA ILE A 67 -8.43 -32.92 -0.51
C ILE A 67 -7.59 -34.11 -0.07
N VAL A 68 -7.90 -35.32 -0.59
CA VAL A 68 -7.30 -36.55 -0.14
C VAL A 68 -6.07 -36.89 -0.97
N MET A 69 -4.90 -36.48 -0.50
CA MET A 69 -3.63 -36.72 -1.16
C MET A 69 -2.57 -37.22 -0.14
N PRO A 70 -1.58 -38.03 -0.56
CA PRO A 70 -0.49 -38.44 0.28
C PRO A 70 0.46 -37.27 0.60
N HIS A 71 1.26 -37.40 1.65
CA HIS A 71 2.31 -36.50 2.12
C HIS A 71 1.79 -35.14 2.63
N MET A 72 0.93 -34.47 1.90
CA MET A 72 0.30 -33.19 2.25
C MET A 72 -1.11 -33.17 1.67
N ASP A 73 -2.11 -33.05 2.53
CA ASP A 73 -3.52 -33.01 2.12
C ASP A 73 -3.92 -31.63 1.54
N GLY A 74 -5.06 -31.55 0.90
CA GLY A 74 -5.55 -30.31 0.29
C GLY A 74 -5.82 -29.19 1.31
N PHE A 75 -6.17 -29.49 2.55
CA PHE A 75 -6.34 -28.48 3.59
C PHE A 75 -5.02 -27.91 4.08
N GLU A 76 -3.96 -28.73 4.10
CA GLU A 76 -2.61 -28.26 4.40
C GLU A 76 -2.10 -27.34 3.29
N VAL A 77 -2.38 -27.66 2.00
CA VAL A 77 -2.11 -26.77 0.86
C VAL A 77 -2.82 -25.43 1.02
N LEU A 78 -4.12 -25.43 1.32
CA LEU A 78 -4.89 -24.21 1.56
C LEU A 78 -4.34 -23.38 2.74
N SER A 79 -3.96 -24.06 3.83
CA SER A 79 -3.34 -23.42 4.99
C SER A 79 -2.01 -22.74 4.63
N TYR A 80 -1.22 -23.40 3.78
CA TYR A 80 0.03 -22.83 3.26
C TYR A 80 -0.23 -21.62 2.35
N MET A 81 -1.20 -21.72 1.45
CA MET A 81 -1.61 -20.61 0.59
C MET A 81 -2.09 -19.38 1.37
N ASN A 82 -2.81 -19.60 2.49
CA ASN A 82 -3.19 -18.52 3.41
C ASN A 82 -1.97 -17.85 4.05
N LYS A 83 -1.01 -18.63 4.52
CA LYS A 83 0.22 -18.12 5.15
C LYS A 83 1.05 -17.26 4.20
N GLU A 84 1.13 -17.65 2.94
CA GLU A 84 1.87 -16.94 1.90
C GLU A 84 1.01 -15.90 1.14
N HIS A 85 -0.25 -15.69 1.55
CA HIS A 85 -1.21 -14.79 0.90
C HIS A 85 -1.53 -15.11 -0.57
N TRP A 86 -1.26 -16.32 -1.03
CA TRP A 86 -1.62 -16.71 -2.40
C TRP A 86 -3.13 -16.91 -2.59
N ILE A 87 -3.84 -17.27 -1.52
CA ILE A 87 -5.30 -17.44 -1.54
C ILE A 87 -6.04 -16.14 -1.96
N ASP A 88 -5.43 -14.98 -1.70
CA ASP A 88 -5.99 -13.67 -2.03
C ASP A 88 -5.96 -13.39 -3.55
N SER A 89 -5.12 -14.11 -4.30
CA SER A 89 -4.88 -13.88 -5.72
C SER A 89 -5.19 -15.08 -6.63
N ILE A 90 -5.08 -16.30 -6.10
CA ILE A 90 -5.29 -17.54 -6.86
C ILE A 90 -6.57 -18.20 -6.35
N PRO A 91 -7.66 -18.20 -7.13
CA PRO A 91 -8.87 -18.94 -6.78
C PRO A 91 -8.58 -20.44 -6.69
N VAL A 92 -9.21 -21.11 -5.74
CA VAL A 92 -9.10 -22.56 -5.54
C VAL A 92 -10.46 -23.21 -5.67
N VAL A 93 -10.55 -24.19 -6.57
CA VAL A 93 -11.73 -25.08 -6.68
C VAL A 93 -11.32 -26.45 -6.16
N ILE A 94 -11.98 -26.88 -5.10
CA ILE A 94 -11.76 -28.21 -4.52
C ILE A 94 -12.49 -29.24 -5.40
N ILE A 95 -11.81 -30.35 -5.73
CA ILE A 95 -12.42 -31.48 -6.44
C ILE A 95 -12.22 -32.74 -5.58
N SER A 96 -13.27 -33.23 -4.93
CA SER A 96 -13.12 -34.33 -3.98
C SER A 96 -14.34 -35.29 -3.98
N SER A 97 -14.10 -36.56 -3.62
CA SER A 97 -15.14 -37.51 -3.28
C SER A 97 -15.70 -37.31 -1.86
N GLU A 98 -14.97 -36.63 -1.00
CA GLU A 98 -15.39 -36.27 0.34
C GLU A 98 -16.35 -35.08 0.31
N ASN A 99 -17.65 -35.35 0.38
CA ASN A 99 -18.71 -34.35 0.26
C ASN A 99 -19.45 -34.07 1.58
N SER A 100 -18.88 -34.48 2.72
CA SER A 100 -19.53 -34.21 4.01
C SER A 100 -19.59 -32.70 4.27
N PRO A 101 -20.69 -32.20 4.90
CA PRO A 101 -20.84 -30.77 5.19
C PRO A 101 -19.67 -30.17 5.98
N ILE A 102 -19.00 -31.00 6.78
CA ILE A 102 -17.84 -30.57 7.59
C ILE A 102 -16.63 -30.27 6.68
N TYR A 103 -16.35 -31.14 5.71
CA TYR A 103 -15.23 -30.97 4.76
C TYR A 103 -15.47 -29.78 3.85
N ILE A 104 -16.67 -29.65 3.31
CA ILE A 104 -17.06 -28.52 2.44
C ILE A 104 -16.92 -27.20 3.22
N LYS A 105 -17.46 -27.14 4.45
CA LYS A 105 -17.34 -25.96 5.30
C LYS A 105 -15.90 -25.61 5.59
N ARG A 106 -15.08 -26.59 5.96
CA ARG A 106 -13.64 -26.37 6.22
C ARG A 106 -12.90 -25.81 5.00
N GLY A 107 -13.22 -26.31 3.79
CA GLY A 107 -12.66 -25.79 2.56
C GLY A 107 -12.97 -24.32 2.35
N TYR A 108 -14.24 -23.92 2.52
CA TYR A 108 -14.63 -22.50 2.40
C TYR A 108 -14.06 -21.64 3.52
N ASP A 109 -13.99 -22.14 4.76
CA ASP A 109 -13.39 -21.42 5.90
C ASP A 109 -11.88 -21.17 5.68
N LEU A 110 -11.21 -22.02 4.89
CA LEU A 110 -9.82 -21.87 4.45
C LEU A 110 -9.65 -21.07 3.16
N GLY A 111 -10.75 -20.54 2.59
CA GLY A 111 -10.69 -19.63 1.43
C GLY A 111 -10.88 -20.30 0.08
N ALA A 112 -11.31 -21.56 0.00
CA ALA A 112 -11.67 -22.15 -1.29
C ALA A 112 -12.81 -21.36 -1.95
N THR A 113 -12.70 -21.17 -3.26
CA THR A 113 -13.66 -20.40 -4.06
C THR A 113 -14.91 -21.22 -4.39
N ASP A 114 -14.73 -22.52 -4.68
CA ASP A 114 -15.80 -23.41 -5.07
C ASP A 114 -15.44 -24.88 -4.78
N PHE A 115 -16.42 -25.79 -4.95
CA PHE A 115 -16.29 -27.22 -4.68
C PHE A 115 -16.94 -28.01 -5.80
N ILE A 116 -16.27 -29.05 -6.31
CA ILE A 116 -16.77 -30.01 -7.29
C ILE A 116 -16.70 -31.42 -6.70
N GLU A 117 -17.84 -32.10 -6.67
CA GLU A 117 -17.92 -33.50 -6.19
C GLU A 117 -17.49 -34.49 -7.28
N LYS A 118 -16.72 -35.52 -6.91
CA LYS A 118 -16.40 -36.68 -7.75
C LYS A 118 -17.50 -37.74 -7.63
N PRO A 119 -17.95 -38.37 -8.74
CA PRO A 119 -17.51 -38.17 -10.13
C PRO A 119 -18.06 -36.88 -10.74
N PHE A 120 -17.23 -36.17 -11.49
CA PHE A 120 -17.59 -34.86 -12.05
C PHE A 120 -17.95 -34.95 -13.57
N ASP A 121 -18.78 -34.03 -13.97
CA ASP A 121 -19.14 -33.80 -15.37
C ASP A 121 -18.20 -32.78 -16.02
N ALA A 122 -17.78 -33.01 -17.26
CA ALA A 122 -16.85 -32.16 -17.98
C ALA A 122 -17.37 -30.71 -18.12
N ASN A 123 -18.67 -30.52 -18.41
CA ASN A 123 -19.23 -29.16 -18.52
C ASN A 123 -19.25 -28.46 -17.18
N MET A 124 -19.42 -29.18 -16.07
CA MET A 124 -19.36 -28.61 -14.73
C MET A 124 -17.94 -28.11 -14.41
N VAL A 125 -16.93 -28.94 -14.69
CA VAL A 125 -15.52 -28.57 -14.50
C VAL A 125 -15.18 -27.31 -15.31
N LEU A 126 -15.49 -27.30 -16.62
CA LEU A 126 -15.24 -26.14 -17.48
C LEU A 126 -15.91 -24.86 -16.96
N ARG A 127 -17.21 -24.93 -16.64
CA ARG A 127 -17.97 -23.75 -16.17
C ARG A 127 -17.47 -23.23 -14.82
N ARG A 128 -17.18 -24.11 -13.85
CA ARG A 128 -16.71 -23.70 -12.53
C ARG A 128 -15.29 -23.14 -12.58
N SER A 129 -14.41 -23.77 -13.38
CA SER A 129 -13.07 -23.26 -13.64
C SER A 129 -13.09 -21.87 -14.28
N ALA A 130 -13.87 -21.70 -15.37
CA ALA A 130 -14.02 -20.39 -16.03
C ALA A 130 -14.58 -19.31 -15.08
N ASN A 131 -15.61 -19.64 -14.28
CA ASN A 131 -16.19 -18.72 -13.32
C ASN A 131 -15.20 -18.34 -12.20
N ALA A 132 -14.46 -19.31 -11.66
CA ALA A 132 -13.45 -19.06 -10.64
C ALA A 132 -12.32 -18.15 -11.17
N ILE A 133 -11.81 -18.43 -12.36
CA ILE A 133 -10.81 -17.61 -13.04
C ILE A 133 -11.33 -16.18 -13.27
N LEU A 134 -12.55 -16.04 -13.78
CA LEU A 134 -13.18 -14.73 -14.02
C LEU A 134 -13.33 -13.94 -12.71
N LEU A 135 -13.77 -14.60 -11.63
CA LEU A 135 -13.93 -13.98 -10.31
C LEU A 135 -12.57 -13.52 -9.76
N GLY A 136 -11.55 -14.38 -9.81
CA GLY A 136 -10.18 -14.03 -9.40
C GLY A 136 -9.60 -12.88 -10.22
N ALA A 137 -9.81 -12.86 -11.53
CA ALA A 137 -9.38 -11.76 -12.38
C ALA A 137 -10.07 -10.43 -12.03
N LYS A 138 -11.36 -10.45 -11.74
CA LYS A 138 -12.12 -9.27 -11.28
C LYS A 138 -11.61 -8.77 -9.94
N GLN A 139 -11.32 -9.67 -8.99
CA GLN A 139 -10.79 -9.31 -7.67
C GLN A 139 -9.41 -8.69 -7.79
N ARG A 140 -8.47 -9.31 -8.52
CA ARG A 140 -7.13 -8.73 -8.78
C ARG A 140 -7.22 -7.35 -9.42
N ARG A 141 -8.09 -7.17 -10.43
CA ARG A 141 -8.31 -5.88 -11.09
C ARG A 141 -8.83 -4.83 -10.10
N MET A 142 -9.79 -5.19 -9.25
CA MET A 142 -10.34 -4.27 -8.24
C MET A 142 -9.25 -3.84 -7.25
N THR A 143 -8.47 -4.79 -6.73
CA THR A 143 -7.36 -4.51 -5.80
C THR A 143 -6.33 -3.57 -6.44
N SER A 144 -5.97 -3.82 -7.71
CA SER A 144 -5.04 -2.95 -8.46
C SER A 144 -5.60 -1.53 -8.65
N ILE A 145 -6.89 -1.39 -8.99
CA ILE A 145 -7.53 -0.08 -9.13
C ILE A 145 -7.51 0.68 -7.80
N VAL A 146 -7.89 0.02 -6.70
CA VAL A 146 -7.90 0.63 -5.36
C VAL A 146 -6.49 1.06 -4.96
N SER A 147 -5.48 0.20 -5.13
CA SER A 147 -4.09 0.52 -4.82
C SER A 147 -3.58 1.71 -5.64
N ASN A 148 -3.89 1.74 -6.94
CA ASN A 148 -3.53 2.87 -7.80
C ASN A 148 -4.24 4.17 -7.40
N GLN A 149 -5.52 4.11 -7.03
CA GLN A 149 -6.26 5.28 -6.55
C GLN A 149 -5.68 5.83 -5.24
N ILE A 150 -5.32 4.96 -4.31
CA ILE A 150 -4.66 5.37 -3.05
C ILE A 150 -3.33 6.07 -3.37
N TYR A 151 -2.49 5.46 -4.21
CA TYR A 151 -1.21 6.03 -4.63
C TYR A 151 -1.35 7.41 -5.30
N GLU A 152 -2.27 7.55 -6.27
CA GLU A 152 -2.49 8.84 -6.96
C GLU A 152 -3.08 9.90 -6.01
N ARG A 153 -3.93 9.52 -5.05
CA ARG A 153 -4.45 10.42 -4.03
C ARG A 153 -3.34 10.93 -3.11
N GLU A 154 -2.46 10.04 -2.61
CA GLU A 154 -1.31 10.43 -1.78
C GLU A 154 -0.37 11.37 -2.52
N LYS A 155 -0.06 11.05 -3.78
CA LYS A 155 0.79 11.86 -4.65
C LYS A 155 0.19 13.26 -4.90
N SER A 156 -1.11 13.33 -5.18
CA SER A 156 -1.83 14.60 -5.38
C SER A 156 -1.86 15.44 -4.11
N SER A 157 -2.11 14.83 -2.95
CA SER A 157 -2.09 15.53 -1.66
C SER A 157 -0.70 16.11 -1.36
N LYS A 158 0.36 15.31 -1.56
CA LYS A 158 1.73 15.77 -1.37
C LYS A 158 2.09 16.92 -2.32
N LEU A 159 1.68 16.81 -3.59
CA LEU A 159 1.91 17.89 -4.56
C LEU A 159 1.21 19.19 -4.12
N MET A 160 -0.03 19.12 -3.66
CA MET A 160 -0.79 20.29 -3.19
C MET A 160 -0.11 20.97 -2.00
N ILE A 161 0.35 20.19 -1.02
CA ILE A 161 1.10 20.71 0.13
C ILE A 161 2.38 21.42 -0.34
N ASN A 162 3.15 20.80 -1.23
CA ASN A 162 4.38 21.39 -1.75
C ASN A 162 4.11 22.70 -2.51
N ILE A 163 3.03 22.75 -3.31
CA ILE A 163 2.64 23.99 -4.02
C ILE A 163 2.29 25.10 -3.02
N LEU A 164 1.48 24.80 -2.00
CA LEU A 164 1.11 25.78 -0.98
C LEU A 164 2.33 26.32 -0.23
N SER A 165 3.22 25.42 0.20
CA SER A 165 4.46 25.81 0.87
C SER A 165 5.36 26.66 -0.03
N HIS A 166 5.49 26.26 -1.30
CA HIS A 166 6.27 27.02 -2.28
C HIS A 166 5.71 28.44 -2.52
N ILE A 167 4.39 28.58 -2.57
CA ILE A 167 3.76 29.92 -2.73
C ILE A 167 4.12 30.82 -1.54
N VAL A 168 4.12 30.29 -0.32
CA VAL A 168 4.47 31.06 0.89
C VAL A 168 5.96 31.43 0.88
N GLU A 169 6.83 30.51 0.55
CA GLU A 169 8.28 30.74 0.47
C GLU A 169 8.67 31.70 -0.65
N PHE A 170 7.97 31.65 -1.79
CA PHE A 170 8.19 32.60 -2.90
C PHE A 170 8.05 34.04 -2.46
N ARG A 171 7.11 34.36 -1.55
CA ARG A 171 6.97 35.70 -0.96
C ARG A 171 8.23 36.13 -0.17
N ASN A 172 8.96 35.17 0.37
CA ASN A 172 10.14 35.37 1.20
C ASN A 172 11.47 35.41 0.39
N GLY A 173 11.36 35.32 -0.93
CA GLY A 173 12.53 35.29 -1.82
C GLY A 173 13.33 33.97 -1.74
N GLU A 174 12.83 32.97 -1.03
CA GLU A 174 13.44 31.64 -0.94
C GLU A 174 13.20 30.82 -2.20
N SER A 175 14.16 29.97 -2.55
CA SER A 175 14.04 29.11 -3.70
C SER A 175 13.08 27.94 -3.41
N GLY A 176 12.29 27.53 -4.40
CA GLY A 176 11.38 26.37 -4.26
C GLY A 176 12.08 25.04 -3.95
N LEU A 177 13.40 25.01 -3.91
CA LEU A 177 14.18 23.85 -3.43
C LEU A 177 14.27 23.77 -1.90
N HIS A 178 13.94 24.85 -1.18
CA HIS A 178 14.02 24.89 0.28
C HIS A 178 13.06 23.86 0.91
N VAL A 179 11.79 23.84 0.51
CA VAL A 179 10.81 22.85 0.99
C VAL A 179 11.30 21.41 0.77
N LEU A 180 11.83 21.12 -0.42
CA LEU A 180 12.34 19.80 -0.76
C LEU A 180 13.52 19.41 0.12
N HIS A 181 14.44 20.36 0.41
CA HIS A 181 15.58 20.13 1.29
C HIS A 181 15.12 19.85 2.73
N ILE A 182 14.19 20.65 3.26
CA ILE A 182 13.63 20.42 4.61
C ILE A 182 13.01 19.03 4.70
N GLN A 183 12.16 18.65 3.76
CA GLN A 183 11.54 17.30 3.73
C GLN A 183 12.62 16.20 3.67
N THR A 184 13.62 16.35 2.81
CA THR A 184 14.69 15.36 2.66
C THR A 184 15.51 15.20 3.93
N ILE A 185 15.91 16.32 4.55
CA ILE A 185 16.69 16.30 5.79
C ILE A 185 15.86 15.70 6.93
N THR A 186 14.59 16.10 7.06
CA THR A 186 13.66 15.54 8.05
C THR A 186 13.55 14.04 7.92
N GLU A 187 13.32 13.52 6.70
CA GLU A 187 13.23 12.07 6.47
C GLU A 187 14.53 11.35 6.83
N MET A 188 15.68 11.89 6.43
CA MET A 188 16.99 11.30 6.73
C MET A 188 17.23 11.25 8.25
N LEU A 189 16.94 12.33 8.96
CA LEU A 189 17.12 12.42 10.42
C LEU A 189 16.21 11.43 11.14
N LEU A 190 14.92 11.35 10.78
CA LEU A 190 13.97 10.43 11.39
C LEU A 190 14.34 8.97 11.13
N ARG A 191 14.78 8.62 9.91
CA ARG A 191 15.27 7.27 9.58
C ARG A 191 16.51 6.90 10.39
N GLN A 192 17.45 7.82 10.58
CA GLN A 192 18.63 7.62 11.42
C GLN A 192 18.27 7.49 12.90
N LEU A 193 17.31 8.30 13.37
CA LEU A 193 16.83 8.25 14.75
C LEU A 193 16.27 6.87 15.11
N VAL A 194 15.44 6.30 14.22
CA VAL A 194 14.81 4.99 14.44
C VAL A 194 15.81 3.82 14.40
N GLN A 195 16.95 3.97 13.73
CA GLN A 195 17.99 2.94 13.63
C GLN A 195 18.92 2.86 14.85
N LYS A 196 18.89 3.83 15.75
CA LYS A 196 19.75 3.81 16.94
C LYS A 196 19.31 2.75 17.94
N GLU A 197 20.25 2.00 18.51
CA GLU A 197 19.99 0.90 19.45
C GLU A 197 19.21 1.33 20.71
N ASN A 198 19.35 2.59 21.16
CA ASN A 198 18.61 3.15 22.30
C ASN A 198 17.49 4.10 21.83
N ASN A 199 16.82 3.74 20.75
CA ASN A 199 15.75 4.56 20.19
C ASN A 199 14.55 4.65 21.16
N ARG A 200 14.30 5.85 21.72
CA ARG A 200 13.09 6.12 22.53
C ARG A 200 11.86 6.42 21.68
N TYR A 201 12.03 6.66 20.39
CA TYR A 201 10.97 7.06 19.46
C TYR A 201 10.65 5.90 18.54
N ALA A 202 9.65 5.09 18.88
CA ALA A 202 9.19 3.97 18.06
C ALA A 202 8.32 4.46 16.89
N LEU A 203 8.91 5.20 15.95
CA LEU A 203 8.19 5.74 14.78
C LEU A 203 8.02 4.67 13.70
N SER A 204 6.79 4.47 13.26
CA SER A 204 6.48 3.64 12.09
C SER A 204 6.92 4.34 10.79
N LYS A 205 7.05 3.56 9.70
CA LYS A 205 7.33 4.11 8.36
C LYS A 205 6.27 5.13 7.92
N GLU A 206 5.04 4.93 8.34
CA GLU A 206 3.92 5.82 8.04
C GLU A 206 4.03 7.14 8.81
N GLN A 207 4.38 7.09 10.10
CA GLN A 207 4.63 8.29 10.90
C GLN A 207 5.81 9.09 10.35
N ILE A 208 6.91 8.45 9.95
CA ILE A 208 8.05 9.13 9.30
C ILE A 208 7.59 9.86 8.03
N ARG A 209 6.81 9.19 7.16
CA ARG A 209 6.28 9.83 5.96
C ARG A 209 5.36 11.01 6.26
N MET A 210 4.52 10.87 7.29
CA MET A 210 3.58 11.92 7.71
C MET A 210 4.34 13.16 8.22
N ILE A 211 5.30 12.98 9.14
CA ILE A 211 6.13 14.07 9.65
C ILE A 211 6.91 14.75 8.51
N THR A 212 7.52 13.94 7.62
CA THR A 212 8.22 14.47 6.44
C THR A 212 7.29 15.31 5.54
N THR A 213 6.06 14.89 5.34
CA THR A 213 5.09 15.63 4.52
C THR A 213 4.65 16.91 5.23
N ALA A 214 4.36 16.83 6.53
CA ALA A 214 3.92 17.95 7.34
C ALA A 214 5.02 19.02 7.50
N SER A 215 6.31 18.62 7.49
CA SER A 215 7.43 19.57 7.62
C SER A 215 7.48 20.64 6.53
N ALA A 216 6.88 20.36 5.37
CA ALA A 216 6.71 21.37 4.32
C ALA A 216 5.91 22.60 4.78
N LEU A 217 5.03 22.43 5.76
CA LEU A 217 4.10 23.49 6.23
C LEU A 217 4.68 24.32 7.39
N HIS A 218 5.91 24.05 7.87
CA HIS A 218 6.48 24.69 9.06
C HIS A 218 6.34 26.21 9.03
N ASP A 219 6.53 26.81 7.88
CA ASP A 219 6.56 28.25 7.64
C ASP A 219 5.27 28.84 7.04
N ILE A 220 4.17 28.05 6.98
CA ILE A 220 2.91 28.53 6.37
C ILE A 220 2.39 29.83 7.00
N GLY A 221 2.68 30.04 8.27
CA GLY A 221 2.29 31.25 9.00
C GLY A 221 3.00 32.53 8.55
N LYS A 222 4.07 32.45 7.77
CA LYS A 222 4.72 33.62 7.14
C LYS A 222 3.76 34.40 6.24
N ILE A 223 2.66 33.78 5.81
CA ILE A 223 1.60 34.46 5.04
C ILE A 223 0.99 35.64 5.80
N SER A 224 1.02 35.64 7.13
CA SER A 224 0.49 36.71 7.99
C SER A 224 1.50 37.85 8.27
N ILE A 225 2.77 37.67 7.86
CA ILE A 225 3.81 38.67 8.12
C ILE A 225 3.77 39.76 7.03
N PRO A 226 3.79 41.05 7.41
CA PRO A 226 3.86 42.14 6.43
C PRO A 226 5.11 42.07 5.54
N ASP A 227 4.98 42.35 4.24
CA ASP A 227 6.07 42.26 3.27
C ASP A 227 7.24 43.20 3.61
N GLU A 228 6.95 44.37 4.19
CA GLU A 228 7.96 45.34 4.59
C GLU A 228 8.90 44.79 5.68
N ILE A 229 8.40 43.88 6.51
CA ILE A 229 9.21 43.23 7.56
C ILE A 229 9.85 41.97 7.01
N LEU A 230 9.03 41.13 6.31
CA LEU A 230 9.47 39.83 5.79
C LEU A 230 10.63 39.97 4.81
N ASN A 231 10.58 40.97 3.90
CA ASN A 231 11.55 41.21 2.85
C ASN A 231 12.43 42.44 3.11
N LYS A 232 12.55 42.88 4.37
CA LYS A 232 13.35 44.06 4.72
C LYS A 232 14.82 43.88 4.33
N PRO A 233 15.36 44.75 3.49
CA PRO A 233 16.80 44.73 3.21
C PRO A 233 17.58 45.20 4.45
N GLY A 234 18.27 44.29 5.10
CA GLY A 234 19.13 44.57 6.23
C GLY A 234 18.69 43.90 7.55
N ARG A 235 19.21 44.41 8.68
CA ARG A 235 18.93 43.84 10.00
C ARG A 235 17.56 44.27 10.49
N LEU A 236 16.81 43.33 11.07
CA LEU A 236 15.54 43.59 11.75
C LEU A 236 15.79 44.28 13.10
N THR A 237 14.90 45.17 13.50
CA THR A 237 14.84 45.63 14.90
C THR A 237 14.32 44.52 15.82
N ALA A 238 14.37 44.72 17.12
CA ALA A 238 13.84 43.75 18.09
C ALA A 238 12.32 43.56 17.93
N GLU A 239 11.62 44.65 17.67
CA GLU A 239 10.17 44.69 17.44
C GLU A 239 9.80 43.94 16.13
N GLU A 240 10.50 44.22 15.04
CA GLU A 240 10.30 43.53 13.76
C GLU A 240 10.59 42.03 13.86
N PHE A 241 11.66 41.68 14.58
CA PHE A 241 11.97 40.27 14.84
C PHE A 241 10.89 39.58 15.68
N ALA A 242 10.28 40.29 16.65
CA ALA A 242 9.15 39.76 17.41
C ALA A 242 7.92 39.49 16.50
N VAL A 243 7.68 40.35 15.50
CA VAL A 243 6.63 40.11 14.50
C VAL A 243 6.94 38.86 13.68
N ILE A 244 8.18 38.67 13.20
CA ILE A 244 8.55 37.46 12.45
C ILE A 244 8.38 36.20 13.29
N LYS A 245 8.80 36.21 14.55
CA LYS A 245 8.58 35.06 15.46
C LYS A 245 7.12 34.64 15.56
N GLY A 246 6.18 35.59 15.35
CA GLY A 246 4.75 35.31 15.35
C GLY A 246 4.28 34.33 14.27
N HIS A 247 5.08 34.05 13.22
CA HIS A 247 4.65 33.13 12.15
C HIS A 247 4.40 31.71 12.68
N SER A 248 5.18 31.23 13.66
CA SER A 248 4.98 29.89 14.21
C SER A 248 3.60 29.74 14.86
N MET A 249 3.20 30.73 15.66
CA MET A 249 1.86 30.76 16.25
C MET A 249 0.76 30.99 15.20
N ALA A 250 1.01 31.87 14.23
CA ALA A 250 0.04 32.14 13.16
C ALA A 250 -0.25 30.89 12.32
N GLY A 251 0.77 30.13 11.94
CA GLY A 251 0.61 28.86 11.22
C GLY A 251 -0.17 27.82 12.04
N ALA A 252 0.16 27.68 13.31
CA ALA A 252 -0.57 26.80 14.23
C ALA A 252 -2.06 27.21 14.36
N ASN A 253 -2.35 28.52 14.52
CA ASN A 253 -3.71 29.02 14.62
C ASN A 253 -4.52 28.75 13.33
N MET A 254 -3.95 28.98 12.15
CA MET A 254 -4.61 28.67 10.87
C MET A 254 -5.05 27.20 10.79
N LEU A 255 -4.23 26.27 11.26
CA LEU A 255 -4.55 24.84 11.27
C LEU A 255 -5.57 24.49 12.37
N SER A 256 -5.58 25.21 13.50
CA SER A 256 -6.53 24.99 14.60
C SER A 256 -7.93 25.53 14.30
N GLU A 257 -8.06 26.47 13.37
CA GLU A 257 -9.34 27.06 12.94
C GLU A 257 -10.08 26.20 11.89
N LEU A 258 -9.44 25.13 11.38
CA LEU A 258 -10.09 24.20 10.47
C LEU A 258 -11.31 23.51 11.13
N PRO A 259 -12.30 23.05 10.35
CA PRO A 259 -13.42 22.26 10.86
C PRO A 259 -12.95 21.07 11.68
N LEU A 260 -13.78 20.64 12.66
CA LEU A 260 -13.38 19.60 13.64
C LEU A 260 -12.92 18.30 12.99
N ASP A 261 -13.61 17.86 11.95
CA ASP A 261 -13.28 16.67 11.18
C ASP A 261 -11.93 16.76 10.47
N GLN A 262 -11.51 17.95 10.05
CA GLN A 262 -10.23 18.19 9.39
C GLN A 262 -9.07 18.38 10.38
N LYS A 263 -9.28 19.14 11.44
CA LYS A 263 -8.22 19.37 12.43
C LYS A 263 -7.84 18.13 13.24
N GLU A 264 -8.75 17.14 13.33
CA GLU A 264 -8.48 15.85 13.98
C GLU A 264 -7.67 14.89 13.10
N GLU A 265 -7.51 15.19 11.80
CA GLU A 265 -6.68 14.40 10.89
C GLU A 265 -5.22 14.37 11.36
N PRO A 266 -4.58 13.18 11.40
CA PRO A 266 -3.22 13.03 11.91
C PRO A 266 -2.20 13.95 11.23
N LEU A 267 -2.32 14.18 9.93
CA LEU A 267 -1.44 15.09 9.18
C LEU A 267 -1.57 16.53 9.65
N VAL A 268 -2.80 17.00 9.92
CA VAL A 268 -3.05 18.38 10.37
C VAL A 268 -2.53 18.58 11.79
N LYS A 269 -2.73 17.60 12.68
CA LYS A 269 -2.17 17.64 14.04
C LYS A 269 -0.64 17.73 14.01
N THR A 270 0.00 16.88 13.20
CA THR A 270 1.46 16.91 13.04
C THR A 270 1.94 18.24 12.45
N ALA A 271 1.24 18.76 11.44
CA ALA A 271 1.55 20.07 10.87
C ALA A 271 1.38 21.21 11.89
N TYR A 272 0.35 21.15 12.73
CA TYR A 272 0.16 22.10 13.84
C TYR A 272 1.35 22.09 14.81
N GLU A 273 1.79 20.92 15.24
CA GLU A 273 2.94 20.76 16.14
C GLU A 273 4.21 21.32 15.49
N ILE A 274 4.47 20.99 14.25
CA ILE A 274 5.61 21.50 13.50
C ILE A 274 5.55 23.03 13.36
N CYS A 275 4.42 23.59 12.89
CA CYS A 275 4.27 25.03 12.77
C CYS A 275 4.53 25.74 14.09
N ARG A 276 4.00 25.22 15.19
CA ARG A 276 4.08 25.88 16.49
C ARG A 276 5.49 25.80 17.07
N TRP A 277 6.17 24.63 16.96
CA TRP A 277 7.34 24.33 17.78
C TRP A 277 8.65 24.11 17.01
N HIS A 278 8.71 24.32 15.71
CA HIS A 278 9.95 24.14 14.92
C HIS A 278 11.08 25.13 15.31
N HIS A 279 10.76 26.17 16.05
CA HIS A 279 11.73 27.12 16.63
C HIS A 279 11.99 26.89 18.11
N GLU A 280 11.40 25.86 18.71
CA GLU A 280 11.77 25.50 20.09
C GLU A 280 13.17 24.93 20.15
N ARG A 281 13.82 25.11 21.30
CA ARG A 281 15.19 24.68 21.52
C ARG A 281 15.27 23.77 22.74
N TYR A 282 16.09 22.74 22.65
CA TYR A 282 16.24 21.77 23.73
C TYR A 282 16.65 22.43 25.09
N ASP A 283 17.36 23.56 25.03
CA ASP A 283 17.75 24.36 26.20
C ASP A 283 16.62 25.24 26.79
N GLY A 284 15.44 25.30 26.13
CA GLY A 284 14.31 26.15 26.52
C GLY A 284 14.44 27.61 26.08
N GLY A 285 15.47 27.95 25.29
CA GLY A 285 15.68 29.31 24.76
C GLY A 285 14.96 29.55 23.43
N GLY A 286 14.03 28.63 23.04
CA GLY A 286 13.24 28.73 21.84
C GLY A 286 11.98 29.59 21.97
N TYR A 287 11.09 29.51 21.00
CA TYR A 287 9.78 30.19 20.97
C TYR A 287 8.79 29.36 20.16
N PRO A 288 7.46 29.51 20.34
CA PRO A 288 6.76 30.55 21.10
C PRO A 288 6.57 30.25 22.58
N ASP A 289 6.60 28.96 22.99
CA ASP A 289 6.20 28.52 24.32
C ASP A 289 7.41 28.34 25.27
N GLY A 290 8.65 28.30 24.76
CA GLY A 290 9.86 28.06 25.53
C GLY A 290 9.96 26.65 26.10
N LEU A 291 9.47 25.66 25.35
CA LEU A 291 9.52 24.24 25.71
C LEU A 291 10.95 23.76 25.86
N LYS A 292 11.19 22.83 26.82
CA LYS A 292 12.52 22.34 27.14
C LYS A 292 12.61 20.84 27.08
N GLY A 293 13.67 20.35 26.46
CA GLY A 293 13.96 18.92 26.44
C GLY A 293 12.86 18.10 25.78
N GLU A 294 12.33 17.16 26.51
CA GLU A 294 11.30 16.19 26.04
C GLU A 294 9.88 16.77 25.95
N GLU A 295 9.68 18.03 26.38
CA GLU A 295 8.39 18.71 26.18
C GLU A 295 8.18 19.06 24.71
N ILE A 296 9.29 19.13 23.92
CA ILE A 296 9.24 19.40 22.49
C ILE A 296 8.82 18.11 21.78
N PRO A 297 7.70 18.11 21.00
CA PRO A 297 7.30 16.96 20.22
C PRO A 297 8.37 16.51 19.22
N VAL A 298 8.34 15.23 18.85
CA VAL A 298 9.26 14.66 17.85
C VAL A 298 8.81 14.90 16.41
N SER A 299 7.60 15.45 16.28
CA SER A 299 7.00 15.80 14.99
C SER A 299 7.81 16.88 14.25
#